data_b9f4de7258626f6b233c3aa7bb48c939
#
_entry.id   b9f4de7258626f6b233c3aa7bb48c939
#
_cell.length_a   1.000
_cell.length_b   1.000
_cell.length_c   1.000
_cell.angle_alpha   90.00
_cell.angle_beta   90.00
_cell.angle_gamma   90.00
#
_symmetry.space_group_name_H-M   'P 1'
#
loop_
_entity.id
_entity.type
_entity.pdbx_description
1 polymer ?
#
loop_
_entity_poly.entity_id
_entity_poly.type
_entity_poly.pdbx_seq_one_letter_code
_entity_poly.pdbx_strand_id
1 'polypeptide(L)'
;GEEVSDTNGRTSRKEQRRQEALRREERKKRAGSWLDQLAEAEKTIETLELEKDDLEAEMADPELYQDQKAWSETSRKYEACTRRIERWMQRWEEAQEKIDEIDAELGHDSSG
;
A
#
# COMPACT_ATOMS: atom_id res chain seq x y z
N GLY A 1 -46.02 -11.89 -19.28
CA GLY A 1 -45.47 -10.65 -18.96
C GLY A 1 -44.80 -10.51 -17.61
N GLU A 2 -45.55 -10.61 -16.52
CA GLU A 2 -45.04 -10.42 -15.15
C GLU A 2 -44.01 -11.48 -14.75
N GLU A 3 -44.27 -12.74 -15.11
CA GLU A 3 -43.37 -13.85 -14.83
C GLU A 3 -42.01 -13.68 -15.54
N VAL A 4 -42.02 -13.18 -16.77
CA VAL A 4 -40.82 -12.92 -17.55
C VAL A 4 -40.02 -11.79 -16.89
N SER A 5 -40.68 -10.76 -16.40
CA SER A 5 -40.04 -9.63 -15.72
C SER A 5 -39.35 -10.06 -14.42
N ASP A 6 -40.02 -10.87 -13.59
CA ASP A 6 -39.47 -11.42 -12.35
C ASP A 6 -38.28 -12.35 -12.63
N THR A 7 -38.41 -13.21 -13.63
CA THR A 7 -37.34 -14.13 -14.05
C THR A 7 -36.11 -13.36 -14.52
N ASN A 8 -36.30 -12.30 -15.30
CA ASN A 8 -35.23 -11.43 -15.76
C ASN A 8 -34.56 -10.70 -14.61
N GLY A 9 -35.33 -10.23 -13.61
CA GLY A 9 -34.82 -9.58 -12.43
C GLY A 9 -33.93 -10.51 -11.59
N ARG A 10 -34.35 -11.73 -11.37
CA ARG A 10 -33.58 -12.76 -10.65
C ARG A 10 -32.32 -13.13 -11.38
N THR A 11 -32.40 -13.35 -12.68
CA THR A 11 -31.27 -13.67 -13.54
C THR A 11 -30.26 -12.52 -13.52
N SER A 12 -30.74 -11.29 -13.60
CA SER A 12 -29.89 -10.10 -13.56
C SER A 12 -29.11 -9.99 -12.25
N ARG A 13 -29.78 -10.23 -11.11
CA ARG A 13 -29.10 -10.21 -9.78
C ARG A 13 -28.07 -11.32 -9.67
N LYS A 14 -28.41 -12.51 -10.14
CA LYS A 14 -27.53 -13.66 -10.14
C LYS A 14 -26.31 -13.41 -11.00
N GLU A 15 -26.51 -12.81 -12.16
CA GLU A 15 -25.43 -12.43 -13.06
C GLU A 15 -24.54 -11.34 -12.49
N GLN A 16 -25.15 -10.34 -11.84
CA GLN A 16 -24.40 -9.27 -11.17
C GLN A 16 -23.47 -9.83 -10.10
N ARG A 17 -23.98 -10.73 -9.25
CA ARG A 17 -23.17 -11.40 -8.21
C ARG A 17 -22.04 -12.21 -8.82
N ARG A 18 -22.33 -12.90 -9.90
CA ARG A 18 -21.36 -13.71 -10.62
C ARG A 18 -20.25 -12.83 -11.20
N GLN A 19 -20.62 -11.73 -11.83
CA GLN A 19 -19.68 -10.78 -12.39
C GLN A 19 -18.84 -10.11 -11.32
N GLU A 20 -19.43 -9.76 -10.17
CA GLU A 20 -18.72 -9.21 -9.04
C GLU A 20 -17.71 -10.19 -8.47
N ALA A 21 -18.11 -11.47 -8.35
CA ALA A 21 -17.22 -12.53 -7.89
C ALA A 21 -16.03 -12.71 -8.85
N LEU A 22 -16.30 -12.74 -10.15
CA LEU A 22 -15.26 -12.86 -11.19
C LEU A 22 -14.32 -11.67 -11.15
N ARG A 23 -14.85 -10.47 -10.94
CA ARG A 23 -14.06 -9.25 -10.85
C ARG A 23 -13.15 -9.28 -9.65
N ARG A 24 -13.65 -9.72 -8.49
CA ARG A 24 -12.82 -9.89 -7.28
C ARG A 24 -11.71 -10.91 -7.49
N GLU A 25 -12.01 -12.02 -8.15
CA GLU A 25 -11.00 -13.03 -8.48
C GLU A 25 -9.94 -12.48 -9.43
N GLU A 26 -10.37 -11.77 -10.45
CA GLU A 26 -9.48 -11.15 -11.42
C GLU A 26 -8.59 -10.09 -10.76
N ARG A 27 -9.17 -9.28 -9.89
CA ARG A 27 -8.40 -8.28 -9.12
C ARG A 27 -7.35 -8.95 -8.24
N LYS A 28 -7.74 -9.99 -7.51
CA LYS A 28 -6.82 -10.75 -6.66
C LYS A 28 -5.69 -11.36 -7.49
N LYS A 29 -6.00 -11.88 -8.63
CA LYS A 29 -5.03 -12.49 -9.54
C LYS A 29 -4.04 -11.48 -10.11
N ARG A 30 -4.53 -10.31 -10.55
CA ARG A 30 -3.71 -9.28 -11.18
C ARG A 30 -3.02 -8.38 -10.17
N ALA A 31 -3.71 -8.02 -9.08
CA ALA A 31 -3.24 -7.06 -8.10
C ALA A 31 -2.69 -7.67 -6.81
N GLY A 32 -2.87 -8.99 -6.58
CA GLY A 32 -2.50 -9.64 -5.33
C GLY A 32 -1.06 -9.39 -4.90
N SER A 33 -0.13 -9.53 -5.82
CA SER A 33 1.30 -9.28 -5.56
C SER A 33 1.57 -7.82 -5.20
N TRP A 34 0.90 -6.87 -5.88
CA TRP A 34 1.04 -5.44 -5.59
C TRP A 34 0.42 -5.06 -4.25
N LEU A 35 -0.71 -5.69 -3.89
CA LEU A 35 -1.35 -5.51 -2.59
C LEU A 35 -0.44 -5.99 -1.46
N ASP A 36 0.23 -7.12 -1.64
CA ASP A 36 1.20 -7.65 -0.69
C ASP A 36 2.39 -6.70 -0.53
N GLN A 37 2.90 -6.18 -1.64
CA GLN A 37 4.00 -5.22 -1.64
C GLN A 37 3.60 -3.90 -0.96
N LEU A 38 2.38 -3.44 -1.19
CA LEU A 38 1.84 -2.25 -0.54
C LEU A 38 1.80 -2.43 0.99
N ALA A 39 1.25 -3.56 1.45
CA ALA A 39 1.16 -3.88 2.87
C ALA A 39 2.55 -4.00 3.52
N GLU A 40 3.50 -4.63 2.83
CA GLU A 40 4.88 -4.74 3.30
C GLU A 40 5.53 -3.37 3.41
N ALA A 41 5.34 -2.51 2.40
CA ALA A 41 5.87 -1.16 2.41
C ALA A 41 5.30 -0.34 3.57
N GLU A 42 3.99 -0.38 3.79
CA GLU A 42 3.34 0.33 4.88
C GLU A 42 3.89 -0.09 6.24
N LYS A 43 4.03 -1.38 6.46
CA LYS A 43 4.56 -1.93 7.70
C LYS A 43 6.02 -1.53 7.92
N THR A 44 6.83 -1.60 6.87
CA THR A 44 8.25 -1.27 6.93
C THR A 44 8.46 0.23 7.18
N ILE A 45 7.69 1.08 6.51
CA ILE A 45 7.74 2.53 6.72
C ILE A 45 7.39 2.87 8.16
N GLU A 46 6.34 2.26 8.71
CA GLU A 46 5.92 2.47 10.10
C GLU A 46 7.05 2.13 11.06
N THR A 47 7.70 0.98 10.88
CA THR A 47 8.83 0.56 11.71
C THR A 47 10.01 1.52 11.59
N LEU A 48 10.33 1.96 10.37
CA LEU A 48 11.42 2.90 10.13
C LEU A 48 11.14 4.30 10.70
N GLU A 49 9.89 4.73 10.67
CA GLU A 49 9.50 6.01 11.26
C GLU A 49 9.65 6.01 12.78
N LEU A 50 9.34 4.88 13.44
CA LEU A 50 9.59 4.71 14.87
C LEU A 50 11.09 4.76 15.18
N GLU A 51 11.91 4.09 14.37
CA GLU A 51 13.36 4.14 14.50
C GLU A 51 13.88 5.56 14.31
N LYS A 52 13.36 6.29 13.32
CA LYS A 52 13.71 7.69 13.06
C LYS A 52 13.37 8.58 14.25
N ASP A 53 12.18 8.38 14.84
CA ASP A 53 11.75 9.12 16.02
C ASP A 53 12.70 8.89 17.22
N ASP A 54 13.12 7.64 17.43
CA ASP A 54 14.08 7.29 18.48
C ASP A 54 15.43 7.99 18.23
N LEU A 55 15.90 8.01 17.00
CA LEU A 55 17.15 8.68 16.63
C LEU A 55 17.04 10.20 16.80
N GLU A 56 15.91 10.79 16.46
CA GLU A 56 15.65 12.22 16.71
C GLU A 56 15.68 12.55 18.20
N ALA A 57 15.11 11.68 19.03
CA ALA A 57 15.14 11.83 20.49
C ALA A 57 16.58 11.78 21.03
N GLU A 58 17.40 10.83 20.53
CA GLU A 58 18.82 10.75 20.89
C GLU A 58 19.57 12.01 20.46
N MET A 59 19.32 12.50 19.25
CA MET A 59 19.96 13.71 18.71
C MET A 59 19.53 14.97 19.43
N ALA A 60 18.39 14.97 20.09
CA ALA A 60 17.93 16.09 20.91
C ALA A 60 18.61 16.16 22.30
N ASP A 61 19.31 15.09 22.70
CA ASP A 61 20.01 15.05 23.99
C ASP A 61 21.27 15.90 23.91
N PRO A 62 21.42 16.93 24.80
CA PRO A 62 22.61 17.79 24.83
C PRO A 62 23.90 17.00 25.09
N GLU A 63 23.84 15.91 25.83
CA GLU A 63 25.03 15.09 26.14
C GLU A 63 25.62 14.45 24.88
N LEU A 64 24.79 14.15 23.88
CA LEU A 64 25.26 13.58 22.65
C LEU A 64 26.20 14.51 21.88
N TYR A 65 25.93 15.82 21.92
CA TYR A 65 26.77 16.84 21.27
C TYR A 65 28.18 16.94 21.87
N GLN A 66 28.34 16.49 23.09
CA GLN A 66 29.64 16.53 23.78
C GLN A 66 30.54 15.38 23.36
N ASP A 67 29.95 14.32 22.79
CA ASP A 67 30.67 13.18 22.27
C ASP A 67 30.56 13.18 20.73
N GLN A 68 31.62 13.70 20.10
CA GLN A 68 31.65 13.88 18.64
C GLN A 68 31.52 12.58 17.88
N LYS A 69 32.10 11.49 18.41
CA LYS A 69 32.02 10.17 17.78
C LYS A 69 30.60 9.63 17.85
N ALA A 70 29.98 9.70 19.01
CA ALA A 70 28.61 9.26 19.22
C ALA A 70 27.62 10.07 18.36
N TRP A 71 27.80 11.38 18.29
CA TRP A 71 27.02 12.27 17.43
C TRP A 71 27.11 11.85 15.96
N SER A 72 28.35 11.62 15.49
CA SER A 72 28.61 11.23 14.11
C SER A 72 27.93 9.91 13.77
N GLU A 73 28.02 8.91 14.66
CA GLU A 73 27.40 7.60 14.47
C GLU A 73 25.88 7.70 14.43
N THR A 74 25.29 8.46 15.36
CA THR A 74 23.83 8.65 15.41
C THR A 74 23.33 9.40 14.18
N SER A 75 24.05 10.42 13.73
CA SER A 75 23.72 11.17 12.51
C SER A 75 23.73 10.29 11.28
N ARG A 76 24.70 9.38 11.16
CA ARG A 76 24.77 8.43 10.05
C ARG A 76 23.59 7.46 10.06
N LYS A 77 23.22 6.97 11.24
CA LYS A 77 22.04 6.09 11.39
C LYS A 77 20.77 6.82 10.98
N TYR A 78 20.64 8.08 11.39
CA TYR A 78 19.50 8.92 11.02
C TYR A 78 19.41 9.12 9.51
N GLU A 79 20.50 9.48 8.87
CA GLU A 79 20.55 9.65 7.42
C GLU A 79 20.23 8.35 6.67
N ALA A 80 20.79 7.23 7.13
CA ALA A 80 20.52 5.92 6.54
C ALA A 80 19.05 5.54 6.68
N CYS A 81 18.46 5.80 7.86
CA CYS A 81 17.04 5.55 8.12
C CYS A 81 16.16 6.38 7.20
N THR A 82 16.47 7.68 7.04
CA THR A 82 15.74 8.58 6.16
C THR A 82 15.78 8.10 4.70
N ARG A 83 16.94 7.67 4.21
CA ARG A 83 17.09 7.13 2.86
C ARG A 83 16.29 5.84 2.67
N ARG A 84 16.24 4.99 3.69
CA ARG A 84 15.45 3.75 3.63
C ARG A 84 13.96 4.05 3.57
N ILE A 85 13.49 5.01 4.34
CA ILE A 85 12.09 5.46 4.30
C ILE A 85 11.75 5.94 2.88
N GLU A 86 12.59 6.78 2.28
CA GLU A 86 12.37 7.28 0.91
C GLU A 86 12.25 6.14 -0.11
N ARG A 87 13.14 5.13 -0.03
CA ARG A 87 13.09 3.98 -0.93
C ARG A 87 11.81 3.17 -0.77
N TRP A 88 11.36 2.98 0.48
CA TRP A 88 10.14 2.24 0.74
C TRP A 88 8.90 3.03 0.33
N MET A 89 8.93 4.34 0.48
CA MET A 89 7.85 5.20 -0.02
C MET A 89 7.72 5.14 -1.54
N GLN A 90 8.83 5.07 -2.26
CA GLN A 90 8.82 4.86 -3.71
C GLN A 90 8.18 3.52 -4.09
N ARG A 91 8.50 2.46 -3.36
CA ARG A 91 7.89 1.14 -3.55
C ARG A 91 6.39 1.16 -3.27
N TRP A 92 6.01 1.87 -2.21
CA TRP A 92 4.61 2.05 -1.86
C TRP A 92 3.85 2.77 -2.99
N GLU A 93 4.39 3.86 -3.48
CA GLU A 93 3.81 4.65 -4.58
C GLU A 93 3.68 3.82 -5.85
N GLU A 94 4.70 3.05 -6.20
CA GLU A 94 4.67 2.17 -7.37
C GLU A 94 3.56 1.12 -7.24
N ALA A 95 3.48 0.46 -6.09
CA ALA A 95 2.45 -0.55 -5.84
C ALA A 95 1.05 0.07 -5.92
N GLN A 96 0.85 1.25 -5.31
CA GLN A 96 -0.42 1.96 -5.34
C GLN A 96 -0.82 2.33 -6.78
N GLU A 97 0.13 2.83 -7.55
CA GLU A 97 -0.09 3.17 -8.96
C GLU A 97 -0.53 1.96 -9.78
N LYS A 98 0.13 0.82 -9.58
CA LYS A 98 -0.22 -0.43 -10.27
C LYS A 98 -1.61 -0.93 -9.89
N ILE A 99 -1.95 -0.84 -8.61
CA ILE A 99 -3.28 -1.23 -8.12
C ILE A 99 -4.35 -0.32 -8.74
N ASP A 100 -4.10 0.98 -8.79
CA ASP A 100 -5.02 1.96 -9.36
C ASP A 100 -5.24 1.71 -10.86
N GLU A 101 -4.18 1.38 -11.60
CA GLU A 101 -4.26 1.01 -13.03
C GLU A 101 -5.12 -0.24 -13.22
N ILE A 102 -4.91 -1.26 -12.41
CA ILE A 102 -5.68 -2.50 -12.48
C ILE A 102 -7.15 -2.24 -12.16
N ASP A 103 -7.42 -1.47 -11.11
CA ASP A 103 -8.79 -1.12 -10.72
C ASP A 103 -9.49 -0.30 -11.80
N ALA A 104 -8.78 0.61 -12.46
CA ALA A 104 -9.31 1.40 -13.57
C ALA A 104 -9.68 0.50 -14.75
N GLU A 105 -8.83 -0.46 -15.09
CA GLU A 105 -9.08 -1.41 -16.18
C GLU A 105 -10.28 -2.30 -15.89
N LEU A 106 -10.37 -2.81 -14.66
CA LEU A 106 -11.49 -3.67 -14.24
C LEU A 106 -12.79 -2.87 -14.15
N GLY A 107 -12.73 -1.63 -13.69
CA GLY A 107 -13.88 -0.73 -13.64
C GLY A 107 -14.35 -0.34 -15.03
N HIS A 108 -13.43 -0.10 -15.93
CA HIS A 108 -13.73 0.23 -17.33
C HIS A 108 -14.38 -0.97 -18.05
N ASP A 109 -13.85 -2.16 -17.86
CA ASP A 109 -14.39 -3.40 -18.42
C ASP A 109 -15.82 -3.65 -17.93
N SER A 110 -16.13 -3.31 -16.68
CA SER A 110 -17.45 -3.49 -16.10
C SER A 110 -18.47 -2.46 -16.57
N SER A 111 -18.02 -1.30 -17.05
CA SER A 111 -18.90 -0.25 -17.56
C SER A 111 -19.21 -0.40 -19.05
N GLY A 112 -18.48 -1.22 -19.72
CA GLY A 112 -18.72 -1.58 -21.10
C GLY A 112 -19.66 -2.75 -21.23
#